data_70619d857ddf222982d5395ee0a92271
#
_entry.id   70619d857ddf222982d5395ee0a92271
#
_cell.length_a   1.000
_cell.length_b   1.000
_cell.length_c   1.000
_cell.angle_alpha   90.00
_cell.angle_beta   90.00
_cell.angle_gamma   90.00
#
_symmetry.space_group_name_H-M   'P 1'
#
loop_
_entity.id
_entity.type
_entity.pdbx_description
1 polymer ?
#
loop_
_entity_poly.entity_id
_entity_poly.type
_entity_poly.pdbx_seq_one_letter_code
_entity_poly.pdbx_strand_id
1 'polypeptide(L)'
;IVGGEPFMHPDVLEIFRRHQSWYFQVFTNGHFITDQVAAELRRAGNVTPLISVEGTELVSDQRRGGQAVLNKTVAGIENCVANRVVTGVCTSVCKTNLDDLVNEAWVDRLIEMGVLYMWYHTYRPMGPEASPELALSPEEQLRIRRFVVEMRVRKPIAIIDAYYDAQGQALCPAATGFTHHISPWGDIEPCPIVQFAKESIYDERPLAETFNNSAFLRDFRALAASQTRGCIVLERPDLLHELTVLHDARDTTARQS
;
A
#
# COMPACT_ATOMS: atom_id res chain seq x y z
N ILE A 1 7.15 3.63 3.09
CA ILE A 1 8.14 2.56 2.85
C ILE A 1 7.35 1.28 2.63
N VAL A 2 7.67 0.57 1.55
CA VAL A 2 7.03 -0.69 1.15
C VAL A 2 8.09 -1.71 0.74
N GLY A 3 7.69 -2.95 0.51
CA GLY A 3 8.55 -4.05 0.05
C GLY A 3 9.24 -4.79 1.18
N GLY A 4 9.47 -6.09 1.02
CA GLY A 4 10.05 -6.97 2.03
C GLY A 4 9.45 -6.76 3.43
N GLU A 5 10.29 -6.81 4.45
CA GLU A 5 9.93 -6.39 5.80
C GLU A 5 10.88 -5.26 6.25
N PRO A 6 10.41 -4.00 6.31
CA PRO A 6 11.27 -2.86 6.58
C PRO A 6 11.99 -2.91 7.93
N PHE A 7 11.34 -3.48 8.96
CA PHE A 7 11.93 -3.58 10.30
C PHE A 7 13.02 -4.65 10.42
N MET A 8 13.31 -5.41 9.37
CA MET A 8 14.52 -6.24 9.27
C MET A 8 15.76 -5.44 8.84
N HIS A 9 15.58 -4.25 8.27
CA HIS A 9 16.72 -3.42 7.86
C HIS A 9 17.40 -2.82 9.10
N PRO A 10 18.71 -3.02 9.28
CA PRO A 10 19.42 -2.62 10.51
C PRO A 10 19.35 -1.12 10.79
N ASP A 11 19.31 -0.29 9.75
CA ASP A 11 19.37 1.17 9.87
C ASP A 11 17.99 1.85 9.82
N VAL A 12 16.89 1.10 9.76
CA VAL A 12 15.56 1.69 9.55
C VAL A 12 15.19 2.72 10.64
N LEU A 13 15.49 2.43 11.89
CA LEU A 13 15.21 3.34 13.00
C LEU A 13 16.11 4.60 12.95
N GLU A 14 17.35 4.45 12.47
CA GLU A 14 18.27 5.56 12.28
C GLU A 14 17.80 6.47 11.13
N ILE A 15 17.29 5.91 10.05
CA ILE A 15 16.68 6.67 8.94
C ILE A 15 15.58 7.57 9.48
N PHE A 16 14.68 7.06 10.31
CA PHE A 16 13.59 7.87 10.87
C PHE A 16 14.12 9.01 11.74
N ARG A 17 15.13 8.74 12.58
CA ARG A 17 15.75 9.74 13.44
C ARG A 17 16.48 10.84 12.67
N ARG A 18 17.12 10.50 11.56
CA ARG A 18 17.86 11.47 10.73
C ARG A 18 16.96 12.37 9.90
N HIS A 19 15.78 11.88 9.53
CA HIS A 19 14.88 12.57 8.60
C HIS A 19 13.61 13.09 9.28
N GLN A 20 13.77 13.90 10.33
CA GLN A 20 12.67 14.42 11.15
C GLN A 20 11.68 15.34 10.41
N SER A 21 12.09 15.92 9.28
CA SER A 21 11.20 16.71 8.40
C SER A 21 10.30 15.87 7.51
N TRP A 22 10.48 14.54 7.51
CA TRP A 22 9.70 13.59 6.71
C TRP A 22 8.78 12.80 7.63
N TYR A 23 7.61 12.47 7.12
CA TYR A 23 6.70 11.53 7.77
C TYR A 23 6.71 10.19 7.04
N PHE A 24 6.92 9.13 7.78
CA PHE A 24 7.05 7.77 7.26
C PHE A 24 5.81 6.95 7.56
N GLN A 25 5.11 6.49 6.52
CA GLN A 25 4.17 5.39 6.64
C GLN A 25 4.88 4.10 6.22
N VAL A 26 4.92 3.11 7.09
CA VAL A 26 5.72 1.89 6.92
C VAL A 26 4.82 0.68 6.86
N PHE A 27 4.74 0.06 5.68
CA PHE A 27 4.04 -1.22 5.51
C PHE A 27 4.87 -2.34 6.12
N THR A 28 4.29 -3.09 7.03
CA THR A 28 4.99 -4.13 7.81
C THR A 28 4.06 -5.29 8.15
N ASN A 29 4.62 -6.48 8.37
CA ASN A 29 3.89 -7.60 8.95
C ASN A 29 3.68 -7.46 10.48
N GLY A 30 4.35 -6.51 11.12
CA GLY A 30 4.27 -6.24 12.56
C GLY A 30 5.10 -7.16 13.44
N HIS A 31 5.68 -8.23 12.92
CA HIS A 31 6.35 -9.26 13.72
C HIS A 31 7.66 -8.79 14.38
N PHE A 32 8.27 -7.76 13.85
CA PHE A 32 9.52 -7.18 14.36
C PHE A 32 9.29 -5.95 15.23
N ILE A 33 8.04 -5.55 15.46
CA ILE A 33 7.70 -4.43 16.33
C ILE A 33 7.59 -4.94 17.77
N THR A 34 8.75 -5.08 18.42
CA THR A 34 8.83 -5.33 19.85
C THR A 34 8.46 -4.06 20.64
N ASP A 35 8.25 -4.17 21.94
CA ASP A 35 8.02 -3.01 22.81
C ASP A 35 9.16 -1.98 22.69
N GLN A 36 10.42 -2.45 22.63
CA GLN A 36 11.57 -1.57 22.42
C GLN A 36 11.51 -0.85 21.08
N VAL A 37 11.16 -1.53 19.99
CA VAL A 37 11.01 -0.91 18.66
C VAL A 37 9.88 0.11 18.69
N ALA A 38 8.74 -0.21 19.28
CA ALA A 38 7.61 0.70 19.42
C ALA A 38 7.99 1.97 20.22
N ALA A 39 8.75 1.82 21.30
CA ALA A 39 9.28 2.95 22.05
C ALA A 39 10.22 3.85 21.22
N GLU A 40 11.05 3.26 20.35
CA GLU A 40 11.87 4.04 19.40
C GLU A 40 11.03 4.76 18.36
N LEU A 41 10.00 4.13 17.81
CA LEU A 41 9.06 4.78 16.88
C LEU A 41 8.34 5.96 17.56
N ARG A 42 7.95 5.78 18.83
CA ARG A 42 7.37 6.88 19.63
C ARG A 42 8.34 8.04 19.81
N ARG A 43 9.62 7.73 20.09
CA ARG A 43 10.66 8.77 20.22
C ARG A 43 10.95 9.49 18.90
N ALA A 44 10.96 8.76 17.80
CA ALA A 44 11.13 9.35 16.47
C ALA A 44 9.97 10.30 16.13
N GLY A 45 8.71 9.94 16.45
CA GLY A 45 7.54 10.80 16.34
C GLY A 45 7.05 11.08 14.92
N ASN A 46 7.76 10.64 13.90
CA ASN A 46 7.50 10.89 12.48
C ASN A 46 7.16 9.61 11.70
N VAL A 47 6.77 8.53 12.41
CA VAL A 47 6.50 7.21 11.81
C VAL A 47 5.14 6.70 12.22
N THR A 48 4.40 6.16 11.26
CA THR A 48 3.20 5.36 11.50
C THR A 48 3.36 3.99 10.86
N PRO A 49 3.36 2.90 11.64
CA PRO A 49 3.26 1.56 11.09
C PRO A 49 1.87 1.35 10.47
N LEU A 50 1.85 0.77 9.28
CA LEU A 50 0.66 0.28 8.61
C LEU A 50 0.78 -1.24 8.55
N ILE A 51 0.18 -1.90 9.56
CA ILE A 51 0.40 -3.32 9.83
C ILE A 51 -0.56 -4.16 9.00
N SER A 52 0.00 -5.12 8.28
CA SER A 52 -0.78 -5.98 7.38
C SER A 52 -1.55 -7.04 8.16
N VAL A 53 -2.87 -7.03 8.04
CA VAL A 53 -3.80 -8.05 8.58
C VAL A 53 -4.67 -8.60 7.47
N GLU A 54 -4.95 -9.91 7.48
CA GLU A 54 -5.65 -10.57 6.38
C GLU A 54 -7.05 -11.09 6.77
N GLY A 55 -7.48 -10.85 8.00
CA GLY A 55 -8.75 -11.31 8.56
C GLY A 55 -8.59 -12.01 9.91
N THR A 56 -9.46 -12.96 10.22
CA THR A 56 -9.39 -13.80 11.42
C THR A 56 -8.17 -14.69 11.43
N GLU A 57 -7.91 -15.38 12.56
CA GLU A 57 -6.71 -16.22 12.73
C GLU A 57 -6.60 -17.28 11.62
N LEU A 58 -7.68 -18.00 11.35
CA LEU A 58 -7.70 -19.04 10.33
C LEU A 58 -7.35 -18.47 8.93
N VAL A 59 -7.96 -17.36 8.55
CA VAL A 59 -7.73 -16.73 7.27
C VAL A 59 -6.31 -16.16 7.17
N SER A 60 -5.83 -15.53 8.24
CA SER A 60 -4.47 -14.98 8.31
C SER A 60 -3.41 -16.07 8.18
N ASP A 61 -3.56 -17.19 8.91
CA ASP A 61 -2.62 -18.30 8.87
C ASP A 61 -2.60 -18.97 7.48
N GLN A 62 -3.77 -19.21 6.88
CA GLN A 62 -3.87 -19.75 5.53
C GLN A 62 -3.22 -18.86 4.47
N ARG A 63 -3.48 -17.56 4.50
CA ARG A 63 -2.98 -16.63 3.50
C ARG A 63 -1.48 -16.35 3.62
N ARG A 64 -0.93 -16.46 4.81
CA ARG A 64 0.48 -16.16 5.08
C ARG A 64 1.36 -17.40 5.23
N GLY A 65 0.76 -18.59 5.09
CA GLY A 65 1.48 -19.86 5.07
C GLY A 65 2.19 -20.18 6.39
N GLY A 66 1.67 -19.73 7.53
CA GLY A 66 2.25 -19.94 8.84
C GLY A 66 1.23 -20.27 9.91
N GLN A 67 1.71 -20.63 11.11
CA GLN A 67 0.87 -20.80 12.30
C GLN A 67 1.04 -19.61 13.25
N ALA A 68 -0.04 -19.20 13.90
CA ALA A 68 -0.07 -18.10 14.85
C ALA A 68 0.44 -16.76 14.26
N VAL A 69 0.26 -16.56 12.96
CA VAL A 69 0.69 -15.33 12.27
C VAL A 69 -0.08 -14.14 12.81
N LEU A 70 -1.41 -14.27 12.97
CA LEU A 70 -2.23 -13.20 13.52
C LEU A 70 -1.78 -12.83 14.93
N ASN A 71 -1.43 -13.78 15.79
CA ASN A 71 -1.00 -13.50 17.17
C ASN A 71 0.27 -12.64 17.19
N LYS A 72 1.24 -12.89 16.31
CA LYS A 72 2.45 -12.07 16.18
C LYS A 72 2.13 -10.67 15.67
N THR A 73 1.24 -10.57 14.67
CA THR A 73 0.78 -9.29 14.12
C THR A 73 0.04 -8.47 15.18
N VAL A 74 -0.85 -9.11 15.96
CA VAL A 74 -1.58 -8.48 17.09
C VAL A 74 -0.59 -7.98 18.15
N ALA A 75 0.40 -8.77 18.53
CA ALA A 75 1.42 -8.34 19.49
C ALA A 75 2.16 -7.07 18.99
N GLY A 76 2.46 -6.96 17.69
CA GLY A 76 3.03 -5.76 17.10
C GLY A 76 2.10 -4.54 17.20
N ILE A 77 0.79 -4.72 16.97
CA ILE A 77 -0.21 -3.67 17.16
C ILE A 77 -0.27 -3.22 18.62
N GLU A 78 -0.37 -4.18 19.55
CA GLU A 78 -0.43 -3.92 20.99
C GLU A 78 0.80 -3.14 21.49
N ASN A 79 2.00 -3.54 21.05
CA ASN A 79 3.23 -2.81 21.36
C ASN A 79 3.19 -1.36 20.88
N CYS A 80 2.71 -1.12 19.66
CA CYS A 80 2.55 0.23 19.12
C CYS A 80 1.56 1.06 19.94
N VAL A 81 0.39 0.50 20.23
CA VAL A 81 -0.69 1.18 20.98
C VAL A 81 -0.24 1.48 22.41
N ALA A 82 0.40 0.52 23.11
CA ALA A 82 0.93 0.70 24.47
C ALA A 82 1.96 1.84 24.52
N ASN A 83 2.76 2.00 23.48
CA ASN A 83 3.74 3.09 23.35
C ASN A 83 3.14 4.37 22.73
N ARG A 84 1.82 4.45 22.50
CA ARG A 84 1.14 5.62 21.91
C ARG A 84 1.69 6.01 20.53
N VAL A 85 2.05 5.03 19.74
CA VAL A 85 2.39 5.21 18.32
C VAL A 85 1.09 5.23 17.53
N VAL A 86 0.93 6.19 16.62
CA VAL A 86 -0.19 6.19 15.67
C VAL A 86 -0.10 4.95 14.82
N THR A 87 -1.08 4.05 14.95
CA THR A 87 -1.05 2.72 14.35
C THR A 87 -2.19 2.55 13.38
N GLY A 88 -1.86 2.12 12.17
CA GLY A 88 -2.82 1.70 11.16
C GLY A 88 -2.71 0.23 10.80
N VAL A 89 -3.75 -0.28 10.17
CA VAL A 89 -3.73 -1.61 9.56
C VAL A 89 -4.07 -1.54 8.08
N CYS A 90 -3.53 -2.45 7.28
CA CYS A 90 -3.93 -2.61 5.89
C CYS A 90 -4.28 -4.08 5.60
N THR A 91 -5.14 -4.25 4.62
CA THR A 91 -5.58 -5.56 4.19
C THR A 91 -5.68 -5.64 2.68
N SER A 92 -5.30 -6.77 2.11
CA SER A 92 -5.52 -7.09 0.70
C SER A 92 -6.78 -7.93 0.58
N VAL A 93 -7.89 -7.27 0.24
CA VAL A 93 -9.20 -7.92 0.16
C VAL A 93 -9.31 -8.74 -1.12
N CYS A 94 -9.66 -10.00 -0.99
CA CYS A 94 -9.92 -10.92 -2.08
C CYS A 94 -11.10 -11.84 -1.71
N LYS A 95 -11.48 -12.76 -2.60
CA LYS A 95 -12.64 -13.65 -2.36
C LYS A 95 -12.54 -14.46 -1.07
N THR A 96 -11.35 -14.87 -0.66
CA THR A 96 -11.18 -15.76 0.50
C THR A 96 -11.28 -15.06 1.86
N ASN A 97 -11.19 -13.71 1.90
CA ASN A 97 -11.28 -12.96 3.14
C ASN A 97 -12.33 -11.84 3.12
N LEU A 98 -13.11 -11.74 2.06
CA LEU A 98 -14.09 -10.68 1.87
C LEU A 98 -15.10 -10.61 3.04
N ASP A 99 -15.66 -11.76 3.43
CA ASP A 99 -16.68 -11.80 4.48
C ASP A 99 -16.11 -11.55 5.88
N ASP A 100 -14.86 -11.91 6.13
CA ASP A 100 -14.16 -11.61 7.36
C ASP A 100 -13.88 -10.12 7.53
N LEU A 101 -13.52 -9.45 6.44
CA LEU A 101 -13.03 -8.07 6.47
C LEU A 101 -14.15 -7.05 6.23
N VAL A 102 -15.17 -7.40 5.45
CA VAL A 102 -16.35 -6.55 5.19
C VAL A 102 -17.42 -6.88 6.24
N ASN A 103 -17.06 -6.67 7.50
CA ASN A 103 -17.82 -7.04 8.68
C ASN A 103 -17.64 -5.96 9.78
N GLU A 104 -18.74 -5.49 10.35
CA GLU A 104 -18.73 -4.46 11.39
C GLU A 104 -17.97 -4.90 12.65
N ALA A 105 -18.13 -6.16 13.05
CA ALA A 105 -17.43 -6.71 14.22
C ALA A 105 -15.90 -6.72 14.03
N TRP A 106 -15.42 -6.88 12.80
CA TRP A 106 -14.00 -6.73 12.47
C TRP A 106 -13.50 -5.31 12.73
N VAL A 107 -14.27 -4.32 12.28
CA VAL A 107 -13.93 -2.91 12.50
C VAL A 107 -13.96 -2.57 13.99
N ASP A 108 -14.96 -3.04 14.74
CA ASP A 108 -15.06 -2.84 16.19
C ASP A 108 -13.87 -3.46 16.93
N ARG A 109 -13.45 -4.66 16.55
CA ARG A 109 -12.24 -5.29 17.11
C ARG A 109 -10.98 -4.44 16.91
N LEU A 110 -10.81 -3.87 15.73
CA LEU A 110 -9.65 -3.00 15.47
C LEU A 110 -9.69 -1.72 16.32
N ILE A 111 -10.89 -1.14 16.52
CA ILE A 111 -11.07 0.02 17.39
C ILE A 111 -10.74 -0.34 18.85
N GLU A 112 -11.22 -1.48 19.34
CA GLU A 112 -10.94 -1.99 20.69
C GLU A 112 -9.43 -2.21 20.90
N MET A 113 -8.72 -2.65 19.87
CA MET A 113 -7.25 -2.79 19.88
C MET A 113 -6.52 -1.45 19.85
N GLY A 114 -7.20 -0.31 19.65
CA GLY A 114 -6.60 1.01 19.59
C GLY A 114 -6.04 1.42 18.21
N VAL A 115 -6.43 0.70 17.15
CA VAL A 115 -6.08 1.05 15.76
C VAL A 115 -6.83 2.34 15.37
N LEU A 116 -6.13 3.30 14.77
CA LEU A 116 -6.69 4.62 14.45
C LEU A 116 -7.11 4.76 12.98
N TYR A 117 -6.55 3.96 12.09
CA TYR A 117 -6.93 3.98 10.68
C TYR A 117 -6.69 2.63 10.02
N MET A 118 -7.42 2.36 8.94
CA MET A 118 -7.27 1.14 8.17
C MET A 118 -7.39 1.40 6.67
N TRP A 119 -6.64 0.62 5.87
CA TRP A 119 -6.66 0.65 4.42
C TRP A 119 -7.17 -0.66 3.85
N TYR A 120 -8.22 -0.57 3.03
CA TYR A 120 -8.68 -1.67 2.19
C TYR A 120 -8.02 -1.57 0.81
N HIS A 121 -7.10 -2.47 0.52
CA HIS A 121 -6.56 -2.66 -0.82
C HIS A 121 -7.30 -3.81 -1.48
N THR A 122 -7.80 -3.61 -2.69
CA THR A 122 -8.36 -4.69 -3.49
C THR A 122 -7.22 -5.52 -4.09
N TYR A 123 -7.27 -6.84 -3.92
CA TYR A 123 -6.32 -7.75 -4.55
C TYR A 123 -6.35 -7.59 -6.07
N ARG A 124 -5.18 -7.51 -6.66
CA ARG A 124 -4.97 -7.46 -8.11
C ARG A 124 -4.10 -8.63 -8.53
N PRO A 125 -4.59 -9.51 -9.43
CA PRO A 125 -3.85 -10.69 -9.88
C PRO A 125 -2.74 -10.27 -10.86
N MET A 126 -1.55 -10.01 -10.32
CA MET A 126 -0.38 -9.56 -11.09
C MET A 126 0.85 -10.40 -10.75
N GLY A 127 1.78 -10.47 -11.71
CA GLY A 127 3.00 -11.22 -11.56
C GLY A 127 2.85 -12.70 -11.96
N PRO A 128 3.96 -13.45 -11.94
CA PRO A 128 4.00 -14.83 -12.46
C PRO A 128 3.17 -15.81 -11.63
N GLU A 129 2.93 -15.52 -10.35
CA GLU A 129 2.13 -16.35 -9.44
C GLU A 129 0.74 -15.77 -9.19
N ALA A 130 0.23 -14.99 -10.14
CA ALA A 130 -1.09 -14.39 -10.02
C ALA A 130 -2.19 -15.47 -9.92
N SER A 131 -3.16 -15.23 -9.05
CA SER A 131 -4.33 -16.07 -8.82
C SER A 131 -5.60 -15.31 -9.21
N PRO A 132 -5.98 -15.27 -10.50
CA PRO A 132 -7.13 -14.51 -10.99
C PRO A 132 -8.46 -14.90 -10.31
N GLU A 133 -8.58 -16.15 -9.87
CA GLU A 133 -9.74 -16.67 -9.15
C GLU A 133 -9.99 -15.97 -7.79
N LEU A 134 -8.96 -15.34 -7.22
CA LEU A 134 -9.06 -14.56 -5.98
C LEU A 134 -9.54 -13.13 -6.21
N ALA A 135 -9.55 -12.66 -7.45
CA ALA A 135 -9.98 -11.31 -7.78
C ALA A 135 -11.49 -11.12 -7.51
N LEU A 136 -11.82 -9.96 -6.97
CA LEU A 136 -13.21 -9.59 -6.67
C LEU A 136 -13.98 -9.20 -7.93
N SER A 137 -15.25 -9.61 -8.00
CA SER A 137 -16.19 -9.14 -9.01
C SER A 137 -16.51 -7.65 -8.82
N PRO A 138 -17.07 -6.97 -9.83
CA PRO A 138 -17.54 -5.59 -9.69
C PRO A 138 -18.56 -5.41 -8.54
N GLU A 139 -19.45 -6.38 -8.33
CA GLU A 139 -20.43 -6.37 -7.24
C GLU A 139 -19.77 -6.47 -5.87
N GLU A 140 -18.75 -7.33 -5.73
CA GLU A 140 -17.98 -7.48 -4.51
C GLU A 140 -17.16 -6.20 -4.20
N GLN A 141 -16.58 -5.57 -5.21
CA GLN A 141 -15.91 -4.29 -5.05
C GLN A 141 -16.88 -3.18 -4.61
N LEU A 142 -18.09 -3.14 -5.18
CA LEU A 142 -19.13 -2.20 -4.78
C LEU A 142 -19.61 -2.48 -3.34
N ARG A 143 -19.67 -3.74 -2.91
CA ARG A 143 -19.98 -4.12 -1.53
C ARG A 143 -18.95 -3.53 -0.55
N ILE A 144 -17.65 -3.65 -0.86
CA ILE A 144 -16.59 -3.03 -0.05
C ILE A 144 -16.81 -1.51 0.03
N ARG A 145 -17.04 -0.87 -1.12
CA ARG A 145 -17.21 0.58 -1.16
C ARG A 145 -18.39 1.05 -0.30
N ARG A 146 -19.54 0.40 -0.39
CA ARG A 146 -20.72 0.72 0.44
C ARG A 146 -20.42 0.54 1.92
N PHE A 147 -19.80 -0.56 2.29
CA PHE A 147 -19.41 -0.84 3.66
C PHE A 147 -18.44 0.23 4.20
N VAL A 148 -17.39 0.56 3.45
CA VAL A 148 -16.41 1.59 3.87
C VAL A 148 -17.07 2.95 4.08
N VAL A 149 -17.95 3.37 3.18
CA VAL A 149 -18.69 4.64 3.31
C VAL A 149 -19.58 4.64 4.55
N GLU A 150 -20.29 3.53 4.82
CA GLU A 150 -21.14 3.39 5.99
C GLU A 150 -20.31 3.43 7.28
N MET A 151 -19.22 2.67 7.36
CA MET A 151 -18.38 2.62 8.56
C MET A 151 -17.70 3.96 8.87
N ARG A 152 -17.30 4.74 7.86
CA ARG A 152 -16.75 6.09 8.03
C ARG A 152 -17.69 7.02 8.80
N VAL A 153 -18.99 6.86 8.63
CA VAL A 153 -20.00 7.69 9.32
C VAL A 153 -20.28 7.18 10.73
N ARG A 154 -20.17 5.86 10.94
CA ARG A 154 -20.65 5.21 12.19
C ARG A 154 -19.55 4.93 13.20
N LYS A 155 -18.28 4.82 12.76
CA LYS A 155 -17.18 4.32 13.60
C LYS A 155 -16.07 5.35 13.77
N PRO A 156 -15.47 5.45 14.97
CA PRO A 156 -14.38 6.39 15.27
C PRO A 156 -13.02 5.87 14.77
N ILE A 157 -12.94 5.48 13.52
CA ILE A 157 -11.72 5.01 12.84
C ILE A 157 -11.69 5.56 11.40
N ALA A 158 -10.53 6.02 10.95
CA ALA A 158 -10.40 6.45 9.56
C ALA A 158 -10.26 5.22 8.64
N ILE A 159 -11.23 5.00 7.76
CA ILE A 159 -11.22 3.89 6.82
C ILE A 159 -10.95 4.41 5.42
N ILE A 160 -9.93 3.86 4.77
CA ILE A 160 -9.44 4.29 3.46
C ILE A 160 -9.61 3.12 2.48
N ASP A 161 -10.16 3.41 1.31
CA ASP A 161 -10.24 2.51 0.17
C ASP A 161 -9.63 3.14 -1.08
N ALA A 162 -10.02 2.75 -2.29
CA ALA A 162 -9.54 3.35 -3.52
C ALA A 162 -9.87 4.86 -3.61
N TYR A 163 -9.14 5.57 -4.43
CA TYR A 163 -9.42 6.96 -4.77
C TYR A 163 -10.65 7.05 -5.67
N TYR A 164 -11.44 8.11 -5.50
CA TYR A 164 -12.65 8.38 -6.29
C TYR A 164 -12.68 9.84 -6.74
N ASP A 165 -13.20 10.07 -7.95
CA ASP A 165 -13.49 11.41 -8.44
C ASP A 165 -14.79 11.97 -7.82
N ALA A 166 -15.12 13.21 -8.18
CA ALA A 166 -16.34 13.88 -7.71
C ALA A 166 -17.64 13.17 -8.14
N GLN A 167 -17.59 12.34 -9.18
CA GLN A 167 -18.71 11.53 -9.66
C GLN A 167 -18.78 10.15 -9.01
N GLY A 168 -17.86 9.84 -8.08
CA GLY A 168 -17.79 8.56 -7.38
C GLY A 168 -17.22 7.42 -8.24
N GLN A 169 -16.49 7.75 -9.32
CA GLN A 169 -15.81 6.77 -10.14
C GLN A 169 -14.41 6.52 -9.59
N ALA A 170 -13.97 5.25 -9.58
CA ALA A 170 -12.63 4.89 -9.14
C ALA A 170 -11.56 5.55 -10.02
N LEU A 171 -10.48 6.01 -9.39
CA LEU A 171 -9.32 6.59 -10.05
C LEU A 171 -8.08 5.74 -9.83
N CYS A 172 -7.20 5.70 -10.82
CA CYS A 172 -5.85 5.19 -10.61
C CYS A 172 -5.09 6.14 -9.67
N PRO A 173 -4.57 5.69 -8.50
CA PRO A 173 -3.83 6.57 -7.60
C PRO A 173 -2.63 7.25 -8.27
N ALA A 174 -1.93 6.54 -9.15
CA ALA A 174 -0.78 7.09 -9.88
C ALA A 174 -1.15 8.19 -10.89
N ALA A 175 -2.42 8.22 -11.35
CA ALA A 175 -2.91 9.28 -12.24
C ALA A 175 -3.06 10.62 -11.52
N THR A 176 -3.13 10.64 -10.19
CA THR A 176 -3.25 11.89 -9.42
C THR A 176 -1.98 12.73 -9.41
N GLY A 177 -0.83 12.14 -9.70
CA GLY A 177 0.47 12.79 -9.68
C GLY A 177 1.06 13.04 -8.28
N PHE A 178 0.37 12.60 -7.23
CA PHE A 178 0.85 12.73 -5.83
C PHE A 178 1.68 11.54 -5.37
N THR A 179 1.69 10.44 -6.12
CA THR A 179 2.39 9.22 -5.74
C THR A 179 3.35 8.79 -6.84
N HIS A 180 4.53 8.41 -6.43
CA HIS A 180 5.56 7.79 -7.27
C HIS A 180 6.18 6.64 -6.49
N HIS A 181 6.82 5.73 -7.18
CA HIS A 181 7.61 4.68 -6.56
C HIS A 181 9.09 4.88 -6.88
N ILE A 182 9.94 4.67 -5.89
CA ILE A 182 11.37 4.57 -6.10
C ILE A 182 11.76 3.13 -5.77
N SER A 183 12.29 2.43 -6.78
CA SER A 183 12.72 1.05 -6.60
C SER A 183 13.95 0.95 -5.68
N PRO A 184 14.28 -0.23 -5.14
CA PRO A 184 15.52 -0.42 -4.37
C PRO A 184 16.80 -0.06 -5.13
N TRP A 185 16.74 -0.01 -6.44
CA TRP A 185 17.85 0.38 -7.33
C TRP A 185 17.84 1.84 -7.75
N GLY A 186 16.91 2.62 -7.20
CA GLY A 186 16.79 4.05 -7.45
C GLY A 186 16.02 4.42 -8.71
N ASP A 187 15.35 3.48 -9.38
CA ASP A 187 14.50 3.77 -10.53
C ASP A 187 13.25 4.56 -10.10
N ILE A 188 12.87 5.57 -10.87
CA ILE A 188 11.67 6.38 -10.61
C ILE A 188 10.53 5.85 -11.45
N GLU A 189 9.57 5.21 -10.80
CA GLU A 189 8.44 4.54 -11.42
C GLU A 189 7.11 5.26 -11.11
N PRO A 190 6.09 5.17 -11.98
CA PRO A 190 4.79 5.77 -11.74
C PRO A 190 4.09 5.25 -10.47
N CYS A 191 4.23 3.95 -10.19
CA CYS A 191 3.72 3.29 -8.99
C CYS A 191 4.41 1.93 -8.80
N PRO A 192 4.29 1.27 -7.62
CA PRO A 192 4.95 -0.02 -7.37
C PRO A 192 4.56 -1.16 -8.32
N ILE A 193 3.46 -0.99 -9.05
CA ILE A 193 2.91 -2.00 -9.96
C ILE A 193 3.43 -1.79 -11.39
N VAL A 194 3.66 -0.55 -11.78
CA VAL A 194 4.20 -0.19 -13.10
C VAL A 194 5.73 -0.14 -13.00
N GLN A 195 6.36 -1.27 -13.23
CA GLN A 195 7.81 -1.45 -13.12
C GLN A 195 8.53 -1.06 -14.42
N PHE A 196 8.34 0.21 -14.79
CA PHE A 196 9.02 0.87 -15.90
C PHE A 196 9.52 2.23 -15.46
N ALA A 197 10.75 2.57 -15.82
CA ALA A 197 11.35 3.86 -15.46
C ALA A 197 12.13 4.46 -16.64
N LYS A 198 12.05 5.77 -16.76
CA LYS A 198 12.90 6.57 -17.64
C LYS A 198 14.06 7.20 -16.87
N GLU A 199 13.77 7.68 -15.68
CA GLU A 199 14.68 8.42 -14.81
C GLU A 199 15.09 7.60 -13.57
N SER A 200 16.16 8.05 -12.89
CA SER A 200 16.67 7.48 -11.65
C SER A 200 16.97 8.58 -10.64
N ILE A 201 17.00 8.25 -9.35
CA ILE A 201 17.47 9.15 -8.29
C ILE A 201 18.97 9.45 -8.41
N TYR A 202 19.71 8.69 -9.20
CA TYR A 202 21.14 8.86 -9.47
C TYR A 202 21.42 9.78 -10.66
N ASP A 203 20.38 10.25 -11.35
CA ASP A 203 20.53 11.23 -12.41
C ASP A 203 20.95 12.59 -11.78
N GLU A 204 21.66 13.42 -12.52
CA GLU A 204 22.16 14.71 -12.02
C GLU A 204 21.05 15.70 -11.63
N ARG A 205 19.81 15.46 -12.12
CA ARG A 205 18.65 16.33 -11.88
C ARG A 205 18.09 16.13 -10.47
N PRO A 206 17.78 17.21 -9.74
CA PRO A 206 17.11 17.11 -8.44
C PRO A 206 15.78 16.33 -8.53
N LEU A 207 15.50 15.48 -7.56
CA LEU A 207 14.33 14.60 -7.53
C LEU A 207 13.00 15.35 -7.72
N ALA A 208 12.83 16.50 -7.05
CA ALA A 208 11.65 17.33 -7.19
C ALA A 208 11.46 17.86 -8.62
N GLU A 209 12.55 18.19 -9.29
CA GLU A 209 12.53 18.63 -10.69
C GLU A 209 12.18 17.48 -11.62
N THR A 210 12.70 16.28 -11.36
CA THR A 210 12.36 15.07 -12.12
C THR A 210 10.87 14.76 -12.02
N PHE A 211 10.28 14.76 -10.82
CA PHE A 211 8.85 14.51 -10.65
C PHE A 211 7.96 15.53 -11.37
N ASN A 212 8.37 16.78 -11.45
CA ASN A 212 7.61 17.85 -12.09
C ASN A 212 7.78 17.87 -13.62
N ASN A 213 8.94 17.49 -14.15
CA ASN A 213 9.30 17.72 -15.54
C ASN A 213 9.50 16.43 -16.36
N SER A 214 9.40 15.23 -15.75
CA SER A 214 9.46 13.97 -16.50
C SER A 214 8.33 13.89 -17.51
N ALA A 215 8.69 13.78 -18.79
CA ALA A 215 7.73 13.56 -19.85
C ALA A 215 7.02 12.19 -19.69
N PHE A 216 7.75 11.16 -19.33
CA PHE A 216 7.21 9.82 -19.10
C PHE A 216 6.16 9.82 -17.99
N LEU A 217 6.46 10.39 -16.82
CA LEU A 217 5.52 10.45 -15.70
C LEU A 217 4.30 11.31 -16.01
N ARG A 218 4.48 12.42 -16.72
CA ARG A 218 3.36 13.28 -17.15
C ARG A 218 2.41 12.56 -18.09
N ASP A 219 2.95 11.93 -19.13
CA ASP A 219 2.16 11.27 -20.16
C ASP A 219 1.53 9.97 -19.60
N PHE A 220 2.21 9.27 -18.69
CA PHE A 220 1.61 8.18 -17.92
C PHE A 220 0.38 8.66 -17.11
N ARG A 221 0.48 9.78 -16.41
CA ARG A 221 -0.63 10.33 -15.63
C ARG A 221 -1.84 10.67 -16.52
N ALA A 222 -1.59 11.31 -17.64
CA ALA A 222 -2.64 11.65 -18.62
C ALA A 222 -3.31 10.39 -19.19
N LEU A 223 -2.51 9.39 -19.55
CA LEU A 223 -3.00 8.11 -20.05
C LEU A 223 -3.84 7.39 -18.98
N ALA A 224 -3.31 7.21 -17.78
CA ALA A 224 -4.00 6.52 -16.70
C ALA A 224 -5.30 7.23 -16.30
N ALA A 225 -5.32 8.56 -16.25
CA ALA A 225 -6.51 9.33 -15.90
C ALA A 225 -7.63 9.19 -16.95
N SER A 226 -7.29 9.04 -18.22
CA SER A 226 -8.27 8.99 -19.33
C SER A 226 -8.70 7.57 -19.69
N GLN A 227 -7.84 6.57 -19.52
CA GLN A 227 -8.00 5.23 -20.09
C GLN A 227 -8.26 4.12 -19.06
N THR A 228 -8.17 4.42 -17.76
CA THR A 228 -8.42 3.40 -16.72
C THR A 228 -9.25 3.97 -15.56
N ARG A 229 -9.98 3.08 -14.89
CA ARG A 229 -10.72 3.36 -13.65
C ARG A 229 -10.21 2.54 -12.46
N GLY A 230 -9.17 1.79 -12.65
CA GLY A 230 -8.58 0.94 -11.61
C GLY A 230 -7.08 0.79 -11.77
N CYS A 231 -6.66 -0.08 -12.67
CA CYS A 231 -5.24 -0.35 -12.88
C CYS A 231 -4.94 -0.51 -14.38
N ILE A 232 -4.14 0.40 -14.93
CA ILE A 232 -3.79 0.39 -16.35
C ILE A 232 -3.12 -0.91 -16.79
N VAL A 233 -2.33 -1.54 -15.91
CA VAL A 233 -1.66 -2.82 -16.21
C VAL A 233 -2.67 -3.94 -16.45
N LEU A 234 -3.83 -3.91 -15.77
CA LEU A 234 -4.88 -4.91 -15.94
C LEU A 234 -5.89 -4.53 -17.04
N GLU A 235 -6.19 -3.25 -17.17
CA GLU A 235 -7.27 -2.77 -18.04
C GLU A 235 -6.78 -2.44 -19.45
N ARG A 236 -5.59 -1.84 -19.58
CA ARG A 236 -5.04 -1.38 -20.85
C ARG A 236 -3.51 -1.60 -20.93
N PRO A 237 -3.05 -2.86 -20.81
CA PRO A 237 -1.63 -3.19 -20.94
C PRO A 237 -1.06 -2.82 -22.32
N ASP A 238 -1.90 -2.82 -23.36
CA ASP A 238 -1.59 -2.38 -24.71
C ASP A 238 -1.09 -0.93 -24.73
N LEU A 239 -1.85 -0.01 -24.16
CA LEU A 239 -1.50 1.42 -24.11
C LEU A 239 -0.30 1.69 -23.20
N LEU A 240 -0.16 0.93 -22.11
CA LEU A 240 1.02 1.04 -21.27
C LEU A 240 2.28 0.65 -22.04
N HIS A 241 2.22 -0.44 -22.81
CA HIS A 241 3.35 -0.87 -23.65
C HIS A 241 3.71 0.20 -24.70
N GLU A 242 2.72 0.76 -25.41
CA GLU A 242 2.97 1.83 -26.37
C GLU A 242 3.65 3.04 -25.71
N LEU A 243 3.21 3.43 -24.52
CA LEU A 243 3.82 4.52 -23.77
C LEU A 243 5.27 4.23 -23.39
N THR A 244 5.56 3.01 -22.92
CA THR A 244 6.94 2.62 -22.54
C THR A 244 7.88 2.64 -23.73
N VAL A 245 7.43 2.20 -24.90
CA VAL A 245 8.18 2.27 -26.15
C VAL A 245 8.40 3.71 -26.59
N LEU A 246 7.35 4.55 -26.55
CA LEU A 246 7.42 5.96 -26.94
C LEU A 246 8.49 6.73 -26.15
N HIS A 247 8.60 6.46 -24.87
CA HIS A 247 9.54 7.13 -23.97
C HIS A 247 10.88 6.40 -23.82
N ASP A 248 11.07 5.25 -24.47
CA ASP A 248 12.23 4.40 -24.26
C ASP A 248 12.42 4.14 -22.74
N ALA A 249 11.31 3.83 -22.05
CA ALA A 249 11.31 3.52 -20.64
C ALA A 249 11.79 2.06 -20.45
N ARG A 250 12.79 1.89 -19.59
CA ARG A 250 13.34 0.56 -19.32
C ARG A 250 12.44 -0.26 -18.41
N ASP A 251 12.35 -1.55 -18.66
CA ASP A 251 11.74 -2.51 -17.74
C ASP A 251 12.66 -2.67 -16.51
N THR A 252 12.09 -2.48 -15.32
CA THR A 252 12.80 -2.55 -14.05
C THR A 252 12.57 -3.87 -13.31
N THR A 253 11.75 -4.79 -13.85
CA THR A 253 11.50 -6.12 -13.28
C THR A 253 12.71 -7.03 -13.33
N ALA A 254 13.56 -6.89 -14.35
CA ALA A 254 14.68 -7.78 -14.63
C ALA A 254 15.90 -7.60 -13.68
N ARG A 255 15.85 -6.68 -12.73
CA ARG A 255 16.95 -6.44 -11.77
C ARG A 255 16.86 -7.30 -10.50
N GLN A 256 16.08 -8.38 -10.55
CA GLN A 256 16.00 -9.35 -9.47
C GLN A 256 17.19 -10.34 -9.60
N SER A 257 18.31 -9.99 -9.00
CA SER A 257 19.36 -11.00 -8.70
C SER A 257 20.32 -10.42 -7.67
#